data_282b125a9ddf0c15ea46103f9c7f12f6
#
_entry.id   282b125a9ddf0c15ea46103f9c7f12f6
#
_cell.length_a   1.000
_cell.length_b   1.000
_cell.length_c   1.000
_cell.angle_alpha   90.00
_cell.angle_beta   90.00
_cell.angle_gamma   90.00
#
_symmetry.space_group_name_H-M   'P 1'
#
loop_
_entity.id
_entity.type
_entity.pdbx_description
1 polymer ?
#
loop_
_entity_poly.entity_id
_entity_poly.type
_entity_poly.pdbx_seq_one_letter_code
_entity_poly.pdbx_strand_id
1 'polypeptide(L)'
;MLTKSEFFMNFTTVLPGSNSCSSSIYFTPISMDGLEEMHRYSLKEQFYEYFEFAPFQDINETKSYIEKLLERMKGDEDSRVTTYWFVRRKSDDRLIGSAGLTDLNFARQSIEWGYGVDPIFWGQGYVLKIQEILKEYVFNILELNRIYGVTMSNNLRTIESIRAAGMTHEGIAKEHYCKEGKFIDGWRYGMTRSMYESQKTISGKTLNGSDRLSSIVSLVASVFPEEEITEKSSMFDTDSWDSLGHMQVIIALKEEMNIELSPFYIAEATSIKSIASIIDEAS
;
A
#
# COMPACT_ATOMS: atom_id res chain seq x y z
N MET A 1 10.10 0.25 -23.38
CA MET A 1 9.12 -0.85 -23.21
C MET A 1 9.88 -2.15 -23.31
N LEU A 2 9.78 -3.01 -22.30
CA LEU A 2 10.47 -4.30 -22.28
C LEU A 2 10.00 -5.20 -23.42
N THR A 3 10.92 -5.99 -23.98
CA THR A 3 10.55 -7.12 -24.82
C THR A 3 9.81 -8.17 -23.97
N LYS A 4 9.08 -9.08 -24.63
CA LYS A 4 8.36 -10.16 -23.91
C LYS A 4 9.34 -11.01 -23.08
N SER A 5 10.52 -11.32 -23.60
CA SER A 5 11.56 -12.09 -22.90
C SER A 5 12.12 -11.35 -21.68
N GLU A 6 12.45 -10.05 -21.81
CA GLU A 6 12.93 -9.24 -20.67
C GLU A 6 11.86 -9.11 -19.60
N PHE A 7 10.59 -8.92 -20.00
CA PHE A 7 9.47 -8.87 -19.06
C PHE A 7 9.38 -10.14 -18.22
N PHE A 8 9.35 -11.32 -18.87
CA PHE A 8 9.23 -12.59 -18.14
C PHE A 8 10.47 -12.90 -17.31
N MET A 9 11.66 -12.52 -17.77
CA MET A 9 12.86 -12.63 -16.96
C MET A 9 12.72 -11.79 -15.68
N ASN A 10 12.34 -10.53 -15.79
CA ASN A 10 12.12 -9.66 -14.62
C ASN A 10 11.03 -10.22 -13.69
N PHE A 11 9.91 -10.66 -14.27
CA PHE A 11 8.76 -11.20 -13.53
C PHE A 11 9.09 -12.43 -12.71
N THR A 12 10.02 -13.25 -13.17
CA THR A 12 10.40 -14.52 -12.52
C THR A 12 11.62 -14.42 -11.62
N THR A 13 12.54 -13.49 -11.87
CA THR A 13 13.83 -13.42 -11.18
C THR A 13 14.02 -12.21 -10.29
N VAL A 14 13.36 -11.08 -10.59
CA VAL A 14 13.49 -9.85 -9.80
C VAL A 14 12.44 -9.82 -8.71
N LEU A 15 12.88 -9.72 -7.47
CA LEU A 15 11.97 -9.58 -6.32
C LEU A 15 11.51 -8.12 -6.16
N PRO A 16 10.23 -7.91 -5.79
CA PRO A 16 9.76 -6.58 -5.44
C PRO A 16 10.60 -5.96 -4.32
N GLY A 17 10.99 -4.70 -4.47
CA GLY A 17 11.76 -3.97 -3.46
C GLY A 17 13.21 -4.41 -3.29
N SER A 18 13.77 -5.25 -4.19
CA SER A 18 15.18 -5.70 -4.13
C SER A 18 16.17 -4.54 -4.09
N ASN A 19 15.82 -3.39 -4.65
CA ASN A 19 16.65 -2.19 -4.69
C ASN A 19 16.38 -1.20 -3.54
N SER A 20 15.41 -1.49 -2.64
CA SER A 20 15.02 -0.59 -1.54
C SER A 20 15.76 -0.95 -0.25
N CYS A 21 16.86 -0.28 0.04
CA CYS A 21 17.61 -0.44 1.29
C CYS A 21 16.84 0.09 2.53
N SER A 22 15.95 1.07 2.35
CA SER A 22 15.27 1.77 3.45
C SER A 22 13.97 1.12 3.92
N SER A 23 13.39 0.17 3.17
CA SER A 23 12.15 -0.49 3.56
C SER A 23 12.31 -1.36 4.81
N SER A 24 11.31 -1.34 5.70
CA SER A 24 11.24 -2.20 6.89
C SER A 24 10.82 -3.64 6.59
N ILE A 25 10.42 -3.93 5.34
CA ILE A 25 10.01 -5.25 4.84
C ILE A 25 10.81 -5.64 3.61
N TYR A 26 10.77 -6.92 3.29
CA TYR A 26 11.31 -7.46 2.05
C TYR A 26 10.48 -8.68 1.59
N PHE A 27 10.66 -9.06 0.33
CA PHE A 27 9.91 -10.14 -0.31
C PHE A 27 10.83 -11.34 -0.52
N THR A 28 10.31 -12.54 -0.29
CA THR A 28 10.96 -13.80 -0.66
C THR A 28 10.03 -14.63 -1.53
N PRO A 29 10.52 -15.46 -2.45
CA PRO A 29 9.66 -16.36 -3.19
C PRO A 29 8.83 -17.22 -2.24
N ILE A 30 7.59 -17.51 -2.63
CA ILE A 30 6.78 -18.46 -1.86
C ILE A 30 7.40 -19.86 -1.99
N SER A 31 7.51 -20.58 -0.88
CA SER A 31 8.12 -21.92 -0.84
C SER A 31 7.57 -22.72 0.35
N MET A 32 7.86 -24.02 0.38
CA MET A 32 7.51 -24.86 1.54
C MET A 32 8.27 -24.48 2.81
N ASP A 33 9.39 -23.76 2.73
CA ASP A 33 10.15 -23.32 3.90
C ASP A 33 9.35 -22.34 4.78
N GLY A 34 8.39 -21.60 4.18
CA GLY A 34 7.48 -20.71 4.91
C GLY A 34 6.21 -21.36 5.46
N LEU A 35 6.04 -22.68 5.33
CA LEU A 35 4.81 -23.40 5.69
C LEU A 35 4.40 -23.16 7.15
N GLU A 36 5.30 -23.42 8.09
CA GLU A 36 5.02 -23.25 9.53
C GLU A 36 4.67 -21.80 9.90
N GLU A 37 5.36 -20.85 9.27
CA GLU A 37 5.12 -19.44 9.52
C GLU A 37 3.79 -18.97 8.93
N MET A 38 3.45 -19.40 7.72
CA MET A 38 2.17 -19.12 7.10
C MET A 38 1.02 -19.76 7.88
N HIS A 39 1.21 -21.02 8.32
CA HIS A 39 0.20 -21.76 9.07
C HIS A 39 -0.26 -21.00 10.32
N ARG A 40 0.65 -20.33 11.04
CA ARG A 40 0.31 -19.55 12.24
C ARG A 40 -0.77 -18.51 12.04
N TYR A 41 -0.79 -17.80 10.89
CA TYR A 41 -1.84 -16.83 10.63
C TYR A 41 -3.00 -17.40 9.82
N SER A 42 -2.79 -18.53 9.13
CA SER A 42 -3.84 -19.21 8.38
C SER A 42 -4.90 -19.90 9.26
N LEU A 43 -4.67 -19.97 10.57
CA LEU A 43 -5.66 -20.44 11.54
C LEU A 43 -6.58 -19.32 12.07
N LYS A 44 -6.31 -18.05 11.76
CA LYS A 44 -6.97 -16.91 12.37
C LYS A 44 -8.23 -16.51 11.61
N GLU A 45 -9.40 -16.57 12.23
CA GLU A 45 -10.67 -16.13 11.64
C GLU A 45 -10.61 -14.69 11.11
N GLN A 46 -9.98 -13.78 11.86
CA GLN A 46 -9.83 -12.38 11.47
C GLN A 46 -9.09 -12.21 10.13
N PHE A 47 -8.11 -13.08 9.83
CA PHE A 47 -7.39 -13.04 8.55
C PHE A 47 -8.33 -13.32 7.37
N TYR A 48 -9.32 -14.19 7.57
CA TYR A 48 -10.27 -14.64 6.53
C TYR A 48 -11.58 -13.87 6.50
N GLU A 49 -11.73 -12.85 7.32
CA GLU A 49 -12.98 -12.06 7.40
C GLU A 49 -13.49 -11.62 6.02
N TYR A 50 -12.58 -11.27 5.11
CA TYR A 50 -12.89 -10.79 3.75
C TYR A 50 -12.36 -11.72 2.65
N PHE A 51 -12.22 -13.01 2.94
CA PHE A 51 -11.97 -14.06 1.93
C PHE A 51 -13.21 -14.93 1.74
N GLU A 52 -13.37 -15.53 0.56
CA GLU A 52 -14.49 -16.43 0.26
C GLU A 52 -14.36 -17.80 0.91
N PHE A 53 -13.20 -18.12 1.46
CA PHE A 53 -12.91 -19.40 2.11
C PHE A 53 -12.61 -19.21 3.60
N ALA A 54 -12.85 -20.28 4.35
CA ALA A 54 -12.69 -20.31 5.80
C ALA A 54 -11.19 -20.40 6.20
N PRO A 55 -10.87 -20.12 7.48
CA PRO A 55 -9.58 -20.42 8.05
C PRO A 55 -9.20 -21.90 7.86
N PHE A 56 -7.94 -22.16 7.64
CA PHE A 56 -7.46 -23.52 7.54
C PHE A 56 -7.56 -24.23 8.88
N GLN A 57 -7.84 -25.54 8.85
CA GLN A 57 -8.04 -26.35 10.04
C GLN A 57 -6.74 -27.01 10.52
N ASP A 58 -5.87 -27.33 9.59
CA ASP A 58 -4.60 -27.98 9.88
C ASP A 58 -3.48 -27.56 8.91
N ILE A 59 -2.27 -28.03 9.19
CA ILE A 59 -1.09 -27.70 8.41
C ILE A 59 -1.13 -28.26 6.98
N ASN A 60 -1.89 -29.36 6.75
CA ASN A 60 -2.00 -29.95 5.43
C ASN A 60 -2.83 -29.07 4.48
N GLU A 61 -3.82 -28.35 5.00
CA GLU A 61 -4.58 -27.37 4.21
C GLU A 61 -3.68 -26.20 3.83
N THR A 62 -2.86 -25.69 4.75
CA THR A 62 -1.87 -24.65 4.45
C THR A 62 -0.86 -25.13 3.42
N LYS A 63 -0.36 -26.36 3.57
CA LYS A 63 0.54 -26.99 2.61
C LYS A 63 -0.10 -27.09 1.22
N SER A 64 -1.32 -27.62 1.15
CA SER A 64 -2.06 -27.75 -0.11
C SER A 64 -2.32 -26.39 -0.76
N TYR A 65 -2.51 -25.34 0.03
CA TYR A 65 -2.64 -23.98 -0.47
C TYR A 65 -1.34 -23.47 -1.08
N ILE A 66 -0.20 -23.63 -0.40
CA ILE A 66 1.13 -23.26 -0.95
C ILE A 66 1.40 -24.05 -2.24
N GLU A 67 1.12 -25.36 -2.27
CA GLU A 67 1.27 -26.18 -3.47
C GLU A 67 0.44 -25.65 -4.65
N LYS A 68 -0.81 -25.23 -4.41
CA LYS A 68 -1.65 -24.58 -5.43
C LYS A 68 -1.07 -23.26 -5.93
N LEU A 69 -0.49 -22.44 -5.05
CA LEU A 69 0.15 -21.20 -5.46
C LEU A 69 1.40 -21.49 -6.33
N LEU A 70 2.23 -22.44 -5.91
CA LEU A 70 3.41 -22.87 -6.67
C LEU A 70 3.01 -23.43 -8.04
N GLU A 71 1.92 -24.20 -8.12
CA GLU A 71 1.41 -24.71 -9.40
C GLU A 71 0.94 -23.61 -10.35
N ARG A 72 0.22 -22.59 -9.81
CA ARG A 72 -0.20 -21.42 -10.59
C ARG A 72 0.98 -20.60 -11.13
N MET A 73 2.14 -20.67 -10.49
CA MET A 73 3.36 -19.96 -10.92
C MET A 73 4.11 -20.70 -12.04
N LYS A 74 3.72 -21.94 -12.38
CA LYS A 74 4.35 -22.73 -13.44
C LYS A 74 3.82 -22.41 -14.85
N GLY A 75 2.89 -21.48 -15.00
CA GLY A 75 2.32 -21.10 -16.29
C GLY A 75 3.39 -20.71 -17.31
N ASP A 76 3.20 -21.11 -18.56
CA ASP A 76 4.07 -20.76 -19.68
C ASP A 76 3.85 -19.34 -20.18
N GLU A 77 4.72 -18.89 -21.10
CA GLU A 77 4.77 -17.50 -21.60
C GLU A 77 3.47 -16.99 -22.25
N ASP A 78 2.53 -17.87 -22.61
CA ASP A 78 1.28 -17.52 -23.31
C ASP A 78 0.06 -17.59 -22.39
N SER A 79 0.20 -18.15 -21.18
CA SER A 79 -0.87 -18.27 -20.20
C SER A 79 -0.90 -17.11 -19.20
N ARG A 80 -1.91 -17.06 -18.35
CA ARG A 80 -1.99 -16.10 -17.23
C ARG A 80 -0.77 -16.27 -16.34
N VAL A 81 0.11 -15.30 -16.37
CA VAL A 81 1.29 -15.33 -15.51
C VAL A 81 0.89 -14.81 -14.13
N THR A 82 1.25 -15.59 -13.14
CA THR A 82 0.95 -15.33 -11.74
C THR A 82 2.23 -15.50 -10.94
N THR A 83 2.47 -14.65 -9.97
CA THR A 83 3.59 -14.77 -9.04
C THR A 83 3.16 -14.42 -7.63
N TYR A 84 3.73 -15.13 -6.64
CA TYR A 84 3.45 -14.93 -5.23
C TYR A 84 4.75 -14.87 -4.42
N TRP A 85 4.70 -14.08 -3.35
CA TRP A 85 5.81 -13.90 -2.43
C TRP A 85 5.34 -13.98 -0.98
N PHE A 86 6.21 -14.40 -0.11
CA PHE A 86 6.11 -14.08 1.30
C PHE A 86 6.62 -12.67 1.55
N VAL A 87 6.00 -11.99 2.51
CA VAL A 87 6.44 -10.68 2.99
C VAL A 87 7.05 -10.87 4.38
N ARG A 88 8.30 -10.45 4.54
CA ARG A 88 9.06 -10.59 5.78
C ARG A 88 9.42 -9.22 6.35
N ARG A 89 9.44 -9.13 7.68
CA ARG A 89 9.90 -7.95 8.40
C ARG A 89 11.41 -8.01 8.59
N LYS A 90 12.12 -6.93 8.20
CA LYS A 90 13.61 -6.91 8.25
C LYS A 90 14.18 -7.00 9.66
N SER A 91 13.49 -6.49 10.69
CA SER A 91 14.04 -6.41 12.05
C SER A 91 14.27 -7.77 12.71
N ASP A 92 13.50 -8.79 12.34
CA ASP A 92 13.51 -10.11 12.98
C ASP A 92 13.27 -11.26 12.00
N ASP A 93 13.31 -11.00 10.71
CA ASP A 93 13.09 -11.97 9.62
C ASP A 93 11.71 -12.67 9.64
N ARG A 94 10.80 -12.19 10.46
CA ARG A 94 9.49 -12.81 10.65
C ARG A 94 8.61 -12.66 9.41
N LEU A 95 8.00 -13.75 8.98
CA LEU A 95 6.97 -13.73 7.96
C LEU A 95 5.72 -13.05 8.52
N ILE A 96 5.31 -11.95 7.88
CA ILE A 96 4.19 -11.11 8.30
C ILE A 96 2.97 -11.22 7.39
N GLY A 97 3.13 -11.87 6.24
CA GLY A 97 2.05 -12.01 5.28
C GLY A 97 2.51 -12.53 3.92
N SER A 98 1.65 -12.43 2.95
CA SER A 98 1.94 -12.79 1.56
C SER A 98 1.36 -11.77 0.59
N ALA A 99 1.93 -11.70 -0.59
CA ALA A 99 1.46 -10.85 -1.68
C ALA A 99 1.61 -11.58 -3.01
N GLY A 100 0.85 -11.17 -4.00
CA GLY A 100 0.92 -11.75 -5.33
C GLY A 100 0.47 -10.80 -6.42
N LEU A 101 0.92 -11.10 -7.62
CA LEU A 101 0.44 -10.50 -8.86
C LEU A 101 -0.19 -11.60 -9.70
N THR A 102 -1.39 -11.38 -10.18
CA THR A 102 -2.21 -12.37 -10.89
C THR A 102 -2.85 -11.75 -12.12
N ASP A 103 -3.46 -12.59 -12.95
CA ASP A 103 -4.24 -12.18 -14.12
C ASP A 103 -3.47 -11.20 -15.06
N LEU A 104 -2.18 -11.47 -15.27
CA LEU A 104 -1.38 -10.69 -16.22
C LEU A 104 -2.01 -10.73 -17.60
N ASN A 105 -2.35 -9.56 -18.13
CA ASN A 105 -2.73 -9.37 -19.52
C ASN A 105 -1.61 -8.58 -20.24
N PHE A 106 -0.75 -9.30 -20.93
CA PHE A 106 0.40 -8.69 -21.60
C PHE A 106 -0.01 -7.72 -22.71
N ALA A 107 -1.06 -8.02 -23.46
CA ALA A 107 -1.55 -7.16 -24.55
C ALA A 107 -2.13 -5.84 -24.03
N ARG A 108 -2.76 -5.87 -22.83
CA ARG A 108 -3.29 -4.68 -22.17
C ARG A 108 -2.29 -4.04 -21.21
N GLN A 109 -1.15 -4.69 -20.99
CA GLN A 109 -0.14 -4.28 -20.00
C GLN A 109 -0.76 -4.04 -18.62
N SER A 110 -1.59 -4.98 -18.17
CA SER A 110 -2.32 -4.88 -16.91
C SER A 110 -2.15 -6.13 -16.07
N ILE A 111 -2.16 -5.94 -14.75
CA ILE A 111 -2.00 -7.01 -13.78
C ILE A 111 -2.88 -6.75 -12.55
N GLU A 112 -3.42 -7.82 -11.96
CA GLU A 112 -4.12 -7.74 -10.69
C GLU A 112 -3.15 -8.00 -9.54
N TRP A 113 -3.33 -7.29 -8.43
CA TRP A 113 -2.58 -7.54 -7.20
C TRP A 113 -3.47 -8.05 -6.08
N GLY A 114 -2.84 -8.81 -5.18
CA GLY A 114 -3.45 -9.23 -3.93
C GLY A 114 -2.41 -9.34 -2.82
N TYR A 115 -2.83 -9.14 -1.58
CA TYR A 115 -1.98 -9.30 -0.41
C TYR A 115 -2.81 -9.63 0.82
N GLY A 116 -2.17 -10.29 1.78
CA GLY A 116 -2.72 -10.54 3.11
C GLY A 116 -1.63 -10.38 4.15
N VAL A 117 -1.96 -9.73 5.27
CA VAL A 117 -1.04 -9.49 6.40
C VAL A 117 -1.62 -10.12 7.65
N ASP A 118 -0.81 -10.87 8.40
CA ASP A 118 -1.19 -11.45 9.69
C ASP A 118 -1.80 -10.37 10.59
N PRO A 119 -3.00 -10.60 11.16
CA PRO A 119 -3.72 -9.63 11.98
C PRO A 119 -2.91 -8.99 13.12
N ILE A 120 -1.93 -9.69 13.67
CA ILE A 120 -1.07 -9.13 14.73
C ILE A 120 -0.19 -7.95 14.24
N PHE A 121 -0.04 -7.77 12.93
CA PHE A 121 0.71 -6.69 12.32
C PHE A 121 -0.16 -5.59 11.70
N TRP A 122 -1.49 -5.67 11.87
CA TRP A 122 -2.38 -4.63 11.39
C TRP A 122 -2.17 -3.30 12.12
N GLY A 123 -2.46 -2.19 11.47
CA GLY A 123 -2.28 -0.85 12.03
C GLY A 123 -0.83 -0.35 12.10
N GLN A 124 0.16 -1.14 11.64
CA GLN A 124 1.58 -0.82 11.70
C GLN A 124 2.16 -0.32 10.37
N GLY A 125 1.31 0.07 9.41
CA GLY A 125 1.73 0.62 8.12
C GLY A 125 2.27 -0.40 7.10
N TYR A 126 2.37 -1.69 7.42
CA TYR A 126 2.95 -2.69 6.50
C TYR A 126 2.17 -2.85 5.20
N VAL A 127 0.84 -2.73 5.23
CA VAL A 127 0.01 -2.81 4.02
C VAL A 127 0.39 -1.70 3.04
N LEU A 128 0.54 -0.47 3.50
CA LEU A 128 0.94 0.65 2.64
C LEU A 128 2.33 0.43 2.03
N LYS A 129 3.28 -0.11 2.81
CA LYS A 129 4.62 -0.45 2.31
C LYS A 129 4.59 -1.57 1.25
N ILE A 130 3.75 -2.59 1.44
CA ILE A 130 3.53 -3.64 0.43
C ILE A 130 3.00 -3.02 -0.86
N GLN A 131 1.97 -2.19 -0.76
CA GLN A 131 1.35 -1.51 -1.89
C GLN A 131 2.34 -0.62 -2.65
N GLU A 132 3.16 0.15 -1.93
CA GLU A 132 4.19 1.01 -2.51
C GLU A 132 5.22 0.19 -3.30
N ILE A 133 5.79 -0.85 -2.69
CA ILE A 133 6.76 -1.74 -3.33
C ILE A 133 6.18 -2.43 -4.56
N LEU A 134 4.92 -2.91 -4.48
CA LEU A 134 4.28 -3.56 -5.62
C LEU A 134 3.97 -2.57 -6.74
N LYS A 135 3.56 -1.34 -6.45
CA LYS A 135 3.40 -0.28 -7.47
C LYS A 135 4.73 0.02 -8.16
N GLU A 136 5.79 0.20 -7.38
CA GLU A 136 7.12 0.44 -7.94
C GLU A 136 7.57 -0.72 -8.84
N TYR A 137 7.38 -1.96 -8.39
CA TYR A 137 7.71 -3.15 -9.15
C TYR A 137 6.92 -3.22 -10.47
N VAL A 138 5.61 -3.03 -10.43
CA VAL A 138 4.74 -3.10 -11.60
C VAL A 138 5.04 -1.99 -12.61
N PHE A 139 5.24 -0.76 -12.16
CA PHE A 139 5.42 0.38 -13.06
C PHE A 139 6.87 0.60 -13.50
N ASN A 140 7.87 0.35 -12.63
CA ASN A 140 9.26 0.65 -12.96
C ASN A 140 10.07 -0.56 -13.40
N ILE A 141 9.77 -1.77 -12.88
CA ILE A 141 10.54 -2.98 -13.22
C ILE A 141 9.85 -3.79 -14.31
N LEU A 142 8.52 -3.97 -14.21
CA LEU A 142 7.75 -4.69 -15.22
C LEU A 142 7.28 -3.78 -16.36
N GLU A 143 7.39 -2.49 -16.22
CA GLU A 143 6.95 -1.47 -17.18
C GLU A 143 5.50 -1.63 -17.64
N LEU A 144 4.62 -2.20 -16.81
CA LEU A 144 3.20 -2.33 -17.13
C LEU A 144 2.49 -0.97 -17.07
N ASN A 145 1.36 -0.88 -17.77
CA ASN A 145 0.55 0.34 -17.83
C ASN A 145 -0.45 0.43 -16.67
N ARG A 146 -0.86 -0.71 -16.08
CA ARG A 146 -1.97 -0.71 -15.13
C ARG A 146 -1.82 -1.80 -14.07
N ILE A 147 -2.13 -1.42 -12.83
CA ILE A 147 -2.38 -2.32 -11.72
C ILE A 147 -3.82 -2.13 -11.23
N TYR A 148 -4.50 -3.21 -10.85
CA TYR A 148 -5.89 -3.15 -10.41
C TYR A 148 -6.20 -4.25 -9.40
N GLY A 149 -7.38 -4.18 -8.81
CA GLY A 149 -7.89 -5.23 -7.94
C GLY A 149 -9.37 -5.02 -7.60
N VAL A 150 -9.90 -6.00 -6.89
CA VAL A 150 -11.25 -5.99 -6.34
C VAL A 150 -11.18 -6.40 -4.88
N THR A 151 -11.96 -5.77 -4.02
CA THR A 151 -12.14 -6.19 -2.63
C THR A 151 -13.62 -6.22 -2.28
N MET A 152 -14.01 -6.97 -1.28
CA MET A 152 -15.40 -6.94 -0.78
C MET A 152 -15.79 -5.50 -0.40
N SER A 153 -16.95 -5.05 -0.81
CA SER A 153 -17.40 -3.65 -0.64
C SER A 153 -17.57 -3.23 0.83
N ASN A 154 -17.65 -4.18 1.74
CA ASN A 154 -17.70 -3.98 3.19
C ASN A 154 -16.30 -4.06 3.87
N ASN A 155 -15.24 -4.31 3.12
CA ASN A 155 -13.87 -4.31 3.65
C ASN A 155 -13.31 -2.88 3.72
N LEU A 156 -13.84 -2.08 4.65
CA LEU A 156 -13.53 -0.66 4.76
C LEU A 156 -12.04 -0.41 5.01
N ARG A 157 -11.39 -1.26 5.81
CA ARG A 157 -9.95 -1.17 6.08
C ARG A 157 -9.10 -1.24 4.81
N THR A 158 -9.39 -2.21 3.96
CA THR A 158 -8.68 -2.35 2.67
C THR A 158 -9.02 -1.19 1.74
N ILE A 159 -10.28 -0.75 1.68
CA ILE A 159 -10.70 0.39 0.86
C ILE A 159 -9.94 1.66 1.27
N GLU A 160 -9.82 1.93 2.56
CA GLU A 160 -9.07 3.09 3.06
C GLU A 160 -7.58 3.01 2.70
N SER A 161 -6.95 1.84 2.87
CA SER A 161 -5.53 1.66 2.49
C SER A 161 -5.30 1.82 0.99
N ILE A 162 -6.23 1.38 0.16
CA ILE A 162 -6.17 1.53 -1.31
C ILE A 162 -6.31 3.00 -1.71
N ARG A 163 -7.21 3.75 -1.05
CA ARG A 163 -7.35 5.20 -1.26
C ARG A 163 -6.08 5.93 -0.84
N ALA A 164 -5.51 5.58 0.34
CA ALA A 164 -4.25 6.15 0.81
C ALA A 164 -3.08 5.84 -0.14
N ALA A 165 -3.08 4.70 -0.82
CA ALA A 165 -2.12 4.37 -1.87
C ALA A 165 -2.35 5.15 -3.18
N GLY A 166 -3.37 6.03 -3.23
CA GLY A 166 -3.69 6.87 -4.38
C GLY A 166 -4.34 6.15 -5.54
N MET A 167 -4.96 4.99 -5.30
CA MET A 167 -5.70 4.27 -6.33
C MET A 167 -7.12 4.81 -6.48
N THR A 168 -7.64 4.76 -7.70
CA THR A 168 -8.97 5.27 -8.02
C THR A 168 -10.03 4.18 -7.90
N HIS A 169 -11.17 4.52 -7.32
CA HIS A 169 -12.39 3.70 -7.38
C HIS A 169 -12.95 3.68 -8.80
N GLU A 170 -13.20 2.50 -9.36
CA GLU A 170 -13.63 2.33 -10.74
C GLU A 170 -15.06 1.76 -10.87
N GLY A 171 -15.68 1.49 -9.74
CA GLY A 171 -17.07 1.03 -9.72
C GLY A 171 -17.33 -0.19 -8.85
N ILE A 172 -18.57 -0.62 -8.83
CA ILE A 172 -19.06 -1.75 -8.05
C ILE A 172 -19.39 -2.92 -8.98
N ALA A 173 -18.78 -4.06 -8.72
CA ALA A 173 -19.14 -5.34 -9.32
C ALA A 173 -20.24 -5.97 -8.45
N LYS A 174 -21.46 -6.00 -8.95
CA LYS A 174 -22.60 -6.56 -8.20
C LYS A 174 -22.41 -8.05 -7.97
N GLU A 175 -22.69 -8.50 -6.72
CA GLU A 175 -22.68 -9.90 -6.32
C GLU A 175 -21.40 -10.66 -6.74
N HIS A 176 -20.25 -9.99 -6.63
CA HIS A 176 -18.98 -10.47 -7.15
C HIS A 176 -18.38 -11.61 -6.31
N TYR A 177 -18.61 -11.58 -5.02
CA TYR A 177 -18.12 -12.57 -4.05
C TYR A 177 -19.26 -13.39 -3.48
N CYS A 178 -18.98 -14.65 -3.12
CA CYS A 178 -19.91 -15.50 -2.40
C CYS A 178 -19.23 -16.04 -1.12
N LYS A 179 -19.65 -15.54 0.03
CA LYS A 179 -19.16 -16.01 1.33
C LYS A 179 -20.30 -16.59 2.15
N GLU A 180 -20.15 -17.85 2.57
CA GLU A 180 -21.18 -18.56 3.37
C GLU A 180 -22.58 -18.49 2.74
N GLY A 181 -22.66 -18.61 1.41
CA GLY A 181 -23.91 -18.55 0.65
C GLY A 181 -24.50 -17.15 0.49
N LYS A 182 -23.81 -16.09 0.95
CA LYS A 182 -24.22 -14.70 0.77
C LYS A 182 -23.40 -14.04 -0.33
N PHE A 183 -24.09 -13.40 -1.27
CA PHE A 183 -23.46 -12.61 -2.30
C PHE A 183 -23.07 -11.22 -1.77
N ILE A 184 -21.86 -10.80 -2.06
CA ILE A 184 -21.29 -9.52 -1.63
C ILE A 184 -20.76 -8.78 -2.85
N ASP A 185 -21.06 -7.49 -2.95
CA ASP A 185 -20.55 -6.64 -4.02
C ASP A 185 -19.02 -6.50 -3.94
N GLY A 186 -18.37 -6.44 -5.10
CA GLY A 186 -16.95 -6.13 -5.23
C GLY A 186 -16.71 -4.63 -5.45
N TRP A 187 -15.83 -4.03 -4.69
CA TRP A 187 -15.34 -2.66 -4.88
C TRP A 187 -14.10 -2.71 -5.77
N ARG A 188 -14.24 -2.25 -7.04
CA ARG A 188 -13.16 -2.27 -8.05
C ARG A 188 -12.33 -1.00 -7.98
N TYR A 189 -11.02 -1.17 -8.15
CA TYR A 189 -10.08 -0.07 -8.12
C TYR A 189 -8.88 -0.33 -9.03
N GLY A 190 -8.20 0.74 -9.41
CA GLY A 190 -7.02 0.64 -10.25
C GLY A 190 -6.18 1.90 -10.26
N MET A 191 -4.98 1.76 -10.81
CA MET A 191 -4.04 2.84 -11.06
C MET A 191 -3.37 2.61 -12.41
N THR A 192 -3.27 3.66 -13.21
CA THR A 192 -2.51 3.66 -14.45
C THR A 192 -1.09 4.18 -14.23
N ARG A 193 -0.17 3.89 -15.17
CA ARG A 193 1.18 4.46 -15.18
C ARG A 193 1.17 5.99 -15.09
N SER A 194 0.32 6.65 -15.87
CA SER A 194 0.25 8.11 -15.87
C SER A 194 -0.16 8.68 -14.51
N MET A 195 -1.08 8.01 -13.79
CA MET A 195 -1.45 8.39 -12.42
C MET A 195 -0.28 8.20 -11.45
N TYR A 196 0.42 7.06 -11.53
CA TYR A 196 1.60 6.78 -10.72
C TYR A 196 2.72 7.80 -10.93
N GLU A 197 3.03 8.14 -12.19
CA GLU A 197 4.03 9.13 -12.54
C GLU A 197 3.64 10.54 -12.07
N SER A 198 2.35 10.90 -12.17
CA SER A 198 1.85 12.18 -11.64
C SER A 198 2.02 12.25 -10.12
N GLN A 199 1.71 11.19 -9.39
CA GLN A 199 1.93 11.14 -7.93
C GLN A 199 3.41 11.28 -7.58
N LYS A 200 4.32 10.62 -8.33
CA LYS A 200 5.77 10.79 -8.14
C LYS A 200 6.25 12.21 -8.45
N THR A 201 5.67 12.84 -9.46
CA THR A 201 6.03 14.23 -9.81
C THR A 201 5.58 15.20 -8.72
N ILE A 202 4.44 14.95 -8.07
CA ILE A 202 3.94 15.70 -6.92
C ILE A 202 4.85 15.41 -5.70
N SER A 203 5.18 14.14 -5.44
CA SER A 203 6.12 13.74 -4.39
C SER A 203 7.58 14.13 -4.71
N GLY A 204 7.99 14.12 -5.97
CA GLY A 204 9.35 14.49 -6.43
C GLY A 204 9.58 15.99 -6.61
N LYS A 205 8.54 16.82 -6.50
CA LYS A 205 8.63 18.22 -6.10
C LYS A 205 8.85 18.34 -4.57
N THR A 206 9.41 17.31 -3.98
CA THR A 206 9.92 17.31 -2.63
C THR A 206 11.04 18.34 -2.57
N LEU A 207 10.68 19.52 -2.12
CA LEU A 207 11.62 20.54 -1.64
C LEU A 207 12.68 19.83 -0.80
N ASN A 208 13.95 20.13 -0.96
CA ASN A 208 15.01 19.68 -0.04
C ASN A 208 14.52 19.90 1.39
N GLY A 209 14.90 19.09 2.36
CA GLY A 209 14.31 19.14 3.71
C GLY A 209 14.26 20.55 4.33
N SER A 210 15.23 21.44 4.03
CA SER A 210 15.21 22.86 4.40
C SER A 210 14.11 23.65 3.67
N ASP A 211 13.86 23.37 2.41
CA ASP A 211 12.84 24.06 1.60
C ASP A 211 11.43 23.63 2.00
N ARG A 212 11.27 22.37 2.45
CA ARG A 212 10.00 21.84 2.96
C ARG A 212 9.61 22.47 4.29
N LEU A 213 10.55 22.52 5.25
CA LEU A 213 10.31 23.18 6.52
C LEU A 213 9.92 24.65 6.32
N SER A 214 10.63 25.36 5.47
CA SER A 214 10.33 26.75 5.10
C SER A 214 8.95 26.90 4.44
N SER A 215 8.54 25.95 3.62
CA SER A 215 7.20 25.95 2.99
C SER A 215 6.10 25.71 4.01
N ILE A 216 6.28 24.78 4.95
CA ILE A 216 5.32 24.53 6.04
C ILE A 216 5.23 25.74 6.95
N VAL A 217 6.38 26.36 7.31
CA VAL A 217 6.40 27.62 8.08
C VAL A 217 5.61 28.70 7.35
N SER A 218 5.85 28.90 6.06
CA SER A 218 5.15 29.91 5.25
C SER A 218 3.65 29.65 5.17
N LEU A 219 3.25 28.39 5.01
CA LEU A 219 1.84 27.99 4.96
C LEU A 219 1.15 28.25 6.32
N VAL A 220 1.75 27.84 7.43
CA VAL A 220 1.17 28.05 8.76
C VAL A 220 1.15 29.55 9.10
N ALA A 221 2.15 30.32 8.68
CA ALA A 221 2.14 31.77 8.81
C ALA A 221 1.03 32.44 7.98
N SER A 222 0.66 31.87 6.83
CA SER A 222 -0.49 32.36 6.05
C SER A 222 -1.83 32.14 6.76
N VAL A 223 -1.92 31.04 7.53
CA VAL A 223 -3.11 30.74 8.36
C VAL A 223 -3.19 31.66 9.60
N PHE A 224 -2.05 32.04 10.17
CA PHE A 224 -1.95 32.86 11.38
C PHE A 224 -1.11 34.13 11.13
N PRO A 225 -1.63 35.10 10.36
CA PRO A 225 -0.85 36.27 9.94
C PRO A 225 -0.47 37.23 11.08
N GLU A 226 -1.11 37.12 12.23
CA GLU A 226 -0.81 37.93 13.42
C GLU A 226 0.26 37.28 14.33
N GLU A 227 0.70 36.05 14.02
CA GLU A 227 1.63 35.29 14.83
C GLU A 227 3.01 35.21 14.18
N GLU A 228 4.06 35.17 14.99
CA GLU A 228 5.43 34.91 14.52
C GLU A 228 5.67 33.41 14.43
N ILE A 229 5.42 32.83 13.25
CA ILE A 229 5.58 31.39 13.00
C ILE A 229 7.03 31.06 12.61
N THR A 230 7.61 30.13 13.33
CA THR A 230 8.96 29.62 13.11
C THR A 230 8.96 28.09 13.03
N GLU A 231 10.10 27.46 12.68
CA GLU A 231 10.25 26.00 12.68
C GLU A 231 9.96 25.35 14.05
N LYS A 232 9.94 26.11 15.12
CA LYS A 232 9.70 25.63 16.49
C LYS A 232 8.26 25.77 16.94
N SER A 233 7.44 26.51 16.18
CA SER A 233 6.04 26.81 16.54
C SER A 233 5.17 25.55 16.61
N SER A 234 4.28 25.54 17.58
CA SER A 234 3.36 24.44 17.86
C SER A 234 2.02 24.94 18.41
N MET A 235 1.01 24.08 18.47
CA MET A 235 -0.28 24.34 19.14
C MET A 235 -0.14 24.70 20.62
N PHE A 236 0.99 24.42 21.25
CA PHE A 236 1.20 24.62 22.69
C PHE A 236 1.85 25.96 23.01
N ASP A 237 2.37 26.66 22.00
CA ASP A 237 3.12 27.92 22.16
C ASP A 237 2.68 29.04 21.18
N THR A 238 1.61 28.81 20.41
CA THR A 238 1.04 29.77 19.45
C THR A 238 -0.44 29.96 19.78
N ASP A 239 -0.82 31.11 20.28
CA ASP A 239 -2.16 31.34 20.84
C ASP A 239 -3.29 31.12 19.81
N SER A 240 -3.09 31.55 18.57
CA SER A 240 -4.06 31.38 17.47
C SER A 240 -4.11 29.93 16.94
N TRP A 241 -3.15 29.06 17.30
CA TRP A 241 -3.14 27.66 16.88
C TRP A 241 -3.87 26.76 17.89
N ASP A 242 -5.12 27.10 18.16
CA ASP A 242 -6.04 26.28 18.93
C ASP A 242 -6.65 25.15 18.10
N SER A 243 -7.65 24.44 18.62
CA SER A 243 -8.30 23.34 17.89
C SER A 243 -8.94 23.74 16.57
N LEU A 244 -9.46 24.97 16.47
CA LEU A 244 -10.04 25.49 15.23
C LEU A 244 -8.94 25.92 14.26
N GLY A 245 -7.92 26.62 14.75
CA GLY A 245 -6.72 26.98 13.98
C GLY A 245 -6.00 25.74 13.46
N HIS A 246 -5.94 24.66 14.26
CA HIS A 246 -5.37 23.39 13.82
C HIS A 246 -6.08 22.82 12.59
N MET A 247 -7.41 22.82 12.58
CA MET A 247 -8.18 22.38 11.41
C MET A 247 -7.95 23.26 10.19
N GLN A 248 -7.73 24.57 10.37
CA GLN A 248 -7.37 25.47 9.28
C GLN A 248 -5.99 25.13 8.68
N VAL A 249 -5.00 24.79 9.51
CA VAL A 249 -3.70 24.29 9.05
C VAL A 249 -3.84 22.99 8.25
N ILE A 250 -4.65 22.05 8.71
CA ILE A 250 -4.89 20.78 7.99
C ILE A 250 -5.56 21.02 6.63
N ILE A 251 -6.52 21.94 6.57
CA ILE A 251 -7.18 22.34 5.32
C ILE A 251 -6.17 23.01 4.37
N ALA A 252 -5.36 23.93 4.87
CA ALA A 252 -4.33 24.62 4.08
C ALA A 252 -3.27 23.63 3.53
N LEU A 253 -2.83 22.64 4.33
CA LEU A 253 -1.95 21.56 3.85
C LEU A 253 -2.57 20.81 2.68
N LYS A 254 -3.88 20.53 2.73
CA LYS A 254 -4.59 19.86 1.64
C LYS A 254 -4.73 20.75 0.41
N GLU A 255 -5.12 22.01 0.57
CA GLU A 255 -5.43 22.91 -0.55
C GLU A 255 -4.19 23.47 -1.22
N GLU A 256 -3.16 23.86 -0.47
CA GLU A 256 -1.97 24.53 -1.02
C GLU A 256 -0.82 23.59 -1.31
N MET A 257 -0.66 22.51 -0.51
CA MET A 257 0.41 21.56 -0.68
C MET A 257 -0.06 20.19 -1.23
N ASN A 258 -1.38 20.02 -1.40
CA ASN A 258 -2.04 18.76 -1.79
C ASN A 258 -1.67 17.56 -0.87
N ILE A 259 -1.52 17.85 0.43
CA ILE A 259 -1.18 16.87 1.46
C ILE A 259 -2.46 16.54 2.25
N GLU A 260 -2.96 15.33 2.13
CA GLU A 260 -4.11 14.84 2.89
C GLU A 260 -3.64 13.92 4.02
N LEU A 261 -3.80 14.39 5.26
CA LEU A 261 -3.44 13.62 6.46
C LEU A 261 -4.60 12.73 6.88
N SER A 262 -4.27 11.48 7.27
CA SER A 262 -5.26 10.58 7.89
C SER A 262 -5.70 11.13 9.26
N PRO A 263 -6.90 10.74 9.78
CA PRO A 263 -7.36 11.18 11.10
C PRO A 263 -6.36 10.94 12.23
N PHE A 264 -5.58 9.87 12.14
CA PHE A 264 -4.50 9.57 13.08
C PHE A 264 -3.40 10.64 13.04
N TYR A 265 -2.90 10.97 11.86
CA TYR A 265 -1.86 11.98 11.69
C TYR A 265 -2.34 13.41 11.96
N ILE A 266 -3.63 13.71 11.75
CA ILE A 266 -4.20 15.00 12.12
C ILE A 266 -4.00 15.27 13.63
N ALA A 267 -4.22 14.27 14.48
CA ALA A 267 -4.04 14.42 15.92
C ALA A 267 -2.57 14.59 16.35
N GLU A 268 -1.62 14.12 15.54
CA GLU A 268 -0.18 14.21 15.82
C GLU A 268 0.51 15.41 15.17
N ALA A 269 -0.12 16.04 14.18
CA ALA A 269 0.39 17.19 13.42
C ALA A 269 0.37 18.50 14.23
N THR A 270 0.78 18.49 15.48
CA THR A 270 0.62 19.58 16.46
C THR A 270 1.74 20.62 16.45
N SER A 271 2.74 20.49 15.57
CA SER A 271 3.86 21.43 15.43
C SER A 271 4.40 21.41 13.99
N ILE A 272 5.13 22.46 13.61
CA ILE A 272 5.83 22.51 12.31
C ILE A 272 6.70 21.27 12.10
N LYS A 273 7.43 20.84 13.13
CA LYS A 273 8.30 19.66 13.05
C LYS A 273 7.52 18.36 12.93
N SER A 274 6.44 18.19 13.69
CA SER A 274 5.62 16.98 13.59
C SER A 274 4.93 16.90 12.23
N ILE A 275 4.44 18.01 11.68
CA ILE A 275 3.90 18.08 10.32
C ILE A 275 4.97 17.65 9.29
N ALA A 276 6.19 18.20 9.38
CA ALA A 276 7.27 17.83 8.48
C ALA A 276 7.63 16.34 8.58
N SER A 277 7.73 15.80 9.80
CA SER A 277 8.02 14.37 10.05
C SER A 277 6.92 13.46 9.50
N ILE A 278 5.65 13.82 9.73
CA ILE A 278 4.50 13.07 9.20
C ILE A 278 4.50 13.06 7.66
N ILE A 279 4.83 14.19 7.04
CA ILE A 279 4.94 14.28 5.58
C ILE A 279 6.10 13.42 5.08
N ASP A 280 7.23 13.38 5.80
CA ASP A 280 8.38 12.53 5.47
C ASP A 280 8.06 11.03 5.64
N GLU A 281 7.26 10.66 6.64
CA GLU A 281 6.81 9.28 6.85
C GLU A 281 5.74 8.84 5.84
N ALA A 282 4.93 9.79 5.36
CA ALA A 282 3.86 9.56 4.40
C ALA A 282 4.33 9.70 2.94
N SER A 283 5.55 10.21 2.70
CA SER A 283 6.20 10.38 1.38
C SER A 283 7.09 9.19 1.04
#